data_ed48cf6a1e8480891dd0c9c2533523be
#
_entry.id   ed48cf6a1e8480891dd0c9c2533523be
#
_cell.length_a   1.000
_cell.length_b   1.000
_cell.length_c   1.000
_cell.angle_alpha   90.00
_cell.angle_beta   90.00
_cell.angle_gamma   90.00
#
_symmetry.space_group_name_H-M   'P 1'
#
loop_
_entity.id
_entity.type
_entity.pdbx_description
1 polymer ?
#
loop_
_entity_poly.entity_id
_entity_poly.type
_entity_poly.pdbx_seq_one_letter_code
_entity_poly.pdbx_strand_id
1 'polypeptide(L)'
;MNIHVTCRHMEVSTALRDHATSRAEESLSEFPRVEDVHVILDVQQKINHVAEVVVKASNHIHAEATATTSDMYASLDEAMEKVHRQLRKSRDKVQDHKHTIGLGEAEAGLA
;
A
#
# COMPACT_ATOMS: atom_id res chain seq x y z
N MET A 1 8.44 -4.25 -10.47
CA MET A 1 8.05 -3.86 -9.10
C MET A 1 9.14 -4.29 -8.14
N ASN A 2 9.73 -3.35 -7.45
CA ASN A 2 10.75 -3.63 -6.45
C ASN A 2 10.10 -3.63 -5.07
N ILE A 3 10.29 -4.71 -4.32
CA ILE A 3 9.66 -4.83 -3.01
C ILE A 3 10.76 -4.91 -1.96
N HIS A 4 10.72 -4.00 -1.00
CA HIS A 4 11.69 -3.94 0.09
C HIS A 4 10.97 -4.11 1.41
N VAL A 5 11.50 -4.94 2.29
CA VAL A 5 10.91 -5.16 3.61
C VAL A 5 11.94 -4.75 4.66
N THR A 6 11.56 -3.83 5.52
CA THR A 6 12.41 -3.33 6.61
C THR A 6 11.72 -3.62 7.94
N CYS A 7 12.47 -4.06 8.92
CA CYS A 7 11.94 -4.30 10.25
C CYS A 7 12.65 -3.43 11.27
N ARG A 8 11.88 -2.91 12.22
CA ARG A 8 12.39 -2.09 13.32
C ARG A 8 11.99 -2.72 14.63
N HIS A 9 12.92 -2.73 15.58
CA HIS A 9 12.68 -3.27 16.92
C HIS A 9 12.24 -4.73 16.89
N MET A 10 12.61 -5.45 15.84
CA MET A 10 12.34 -6.86 15.71
C MET A 10 13.26 -7.42 14.66
N GLU A 11 13.46 -8.73 14.68
CA GLU A 11 14.26 -9.37 13.66
C GLU A 11 13.39 -9.76 12.49
N VAL A 12 13.98 -9.72 11.30
CA VAL A 12 13.27 -10.13 10.09
C VAL A 12 13.23 -11.64 10.06
N SER A 13 12.03 -12.23 10.07
CA SER A 13 11.92 -13.67 9.86
C SER A 13 11.67 -13.92 8.37
N THR A 14 12.15 -15.06 7.90
CA THR A 14 11.94 -15.43 6.51
C THR A 14 10.45 -15.56 6.20
N ALA A 15 9.70 -16.16 7.13
CA ALA A 15 8.27 -16.35 6.94
C ALA A 15 7.55 -15.02 6.78
N LEU A 16 7.90 -14.05 7.61
CA LEU A 16 7.25 -12.75 7.56
C LEU A 16 7.63 -11.98 6.29
N ARG A 17 8.90 -12.05 5.91
CA ARG A 17 9.35 -11.41 4.68
C ARG A 17 8.65 -12.02 3.47
N ASP A 18 8.55 -13.35 3.43
CA ASP A 18 7.88 -14.03 2.32
C ASP A 18 6.42 -13.66 2.26
N HIS A 19 5.76 -13.58 3.42
CA HIS A 19 4.37 -13.17 3.47
C HIS A 19 4.20 -11.76 2.92
N ALA A 20 5.05 -10.83 3.35
CA ALA A 20 4.98 -9.44 2.89
C ALA A 20 5.18 -9.37 1.38
N THR A 21 6.17 -10.07 0.86
CA THR A 21 6.45 -10.07 -0.56
C THR A 21 5.29 -10.66 -1.35
N SER A 22 4.76 -11.80 -0.90
CA SER A 22 3.66 -12.45 -1.59
C SER A 22 2.40 -11.58 -1.59
N ARG A 23 2.10 -10.98 -0.45
CA ARG A 23 0.91 -10.13 -0.36
C ARG A 23 1.05 -8.90 -1.26
N ALA A 24 2.24 -8.32 -1.31
CA ALA A 24 2.47 -7.17 -2.18
C ALA A 24 2.29 -7.58 -3.64
N GLU A 25 2.86 -8.70 -4.03
CA GLU A 25 2.73 -9.16 -5.40
C GLU A 25 1.29 -9.44 -5.77
N GLU A 26 0.55 -10.12 -4.89
CA GLU A 26 -0.85 -10.43 -5.15
C GLU A 26 -1.71 -9.18 -5.20
N SER A 27 -1.55 -8.30 -4.22
CA SER A 27 -2.42 -7.14 -4.10
C SER A 27 -2.17 -6.10 -5.17
N LEU A 28 -0.92 -5.98 -5.60
CA LEU A 28 -0.54 -4.88 -6.49
C LEU A 28 -0.30 -5.30 -7.92
N SER A 29 -0.51 -6.57 -8.24
CA SER A 29 -0.27 -7.07 -9.59
C SER A 29 -1.20 -6.45 -10.63
N GLU A 30 -2.36 -5.95 -10.21
CA GLU A 30 -3.28 -5.32 -11.15
C GLU A 30 -2.90 -3.88 -11.46
N PHE A 31 -1.83 -3.36 -10.84
CA PHE A 31 -1.39 -1.99 -11.07
C PHE A 31 -0.01 -2.02 -11.73
N PRO A 32 0.04 -2.11 -13.05
CA PRO A 32 1.33 -2.29 -13.74
C PRO A 32 2.26 -1.09 -13.64
N ARG A 33 1.76 0.05 -13.20
CA ARG A 33 2.59 1.24 -13.07
C ARG A 33 3.30 1.35 -11.73
N VAL A 34 3.08 0.41 -10.83
CA VAL A 34 3.76 0.40 -9.55
C VAL A 34 5.24 0.09 -9.77
N GLU A 35 6.10 0.93 -9.24
CA GLU A 35 7.56 0.79 -9.42
C GLU A 35 8.23 0.28 -8.16
N ASP A 36 7.90 0.85 -7.01
CA ASP A 36 8.55 0.49 -5.75
C ASP A 36 7.52 0.30 -4.65
N VAL A 37 7.75 -0.72 -3.84
CA VAL A 37 6.91 -0.99 -2.67
C VAL A 37 7.86 -1.15 -1.48
N HIS A 38 7.64 -0.37 -0.44
CA HIS A 38 8.44 -0.48 0.77
C HIS A 38 7.52 -0.85 1.92
N VAL A 39 7.78 -1.99 2.52
CA VAL A 39 7.02 -2.49 3.67
C VAL A 39 7.89 -2.30 4.91
N ILE A 40 7.38 -1.57 5.88
CA ILE A 40 8.11 -1.30 7.12
C ILE A 40 7.31 -1.93 8.26
N LEU A 41 7.96 -2.82 8.99
CA LEU A 41 7.33 -3.55 10.08
C LEU A 41 8.00 -3.16 11.38
N ASP A 42 7.20 -2.86 12.39
CA ASP A 42 7.72 -2.38 13.66
C ASP A 42 6.89 -2.98 14.80
N VAL A 43 7.55 -3.26 15.91
CA VAL A 43 6.87 -3.71 17.12
C VAL A 43 7.09 -2.64 18.18
N GLN A 44 6.00 -2.05 18.66
CA GLN A 44 6.05 -1.00 19.67
C GLN A 44 5.45 -1.51 20.96
N GLN A 45 6.15 -1.26 22.06
CA GLN A 45 5.67 -1.65 23.39
C GLN A 45 5.35 -3.14 23.48
N LYS A 46 6.05 -3.94 22.67
CA LYS A 46 5.96 -5.42 22.68
C LYS A 46 4.62 -5.97 22.21
N ILE A 47 3.58 -5.17 22.12
CA ILE A 47 2.26 -5.66 21.76
C ILE A 47 1.67 -4.99 20.53
N ASN A 48 2.17 -3.83 20.15
CA ASN A 48 1.63 -3.13 18.99
C ASN A 48 2.46 -3.48 17.75
N HIS A 49 1.87 -4.25 16.86
CA HIS A 49 2.52 -4.66 15.63
C HIS A 49 2.07 -3.70 14.53
N VAL A 50 3.01 -2.88 14.09
CA VAL A 50 2.74 -1.82 13.13
C VAL A 50 3.28 -2.22 11.76
N ALA A 51 2.45 -2.14 10.74
CA ALA A 51 2.88 -2.34 9.37
C ALA A 51 2.58 -1.08 8.58
N GLU A 52 3.59 -0.59 7.89
CA GLU A 52 3.44 0.56 7.01
C GLU A 52 3.81 0.14 5.60
N VAL A 53 2.99 0.49 4.63
CA VAL A 53 3.26 0.15 3.24
C VAL A 53 3.29 1.44 2.44
N VAL A 54 4.39 1.69 1.74
CA VAL A 54 4.58 2.86 0.91
C VAL A 54 4.78 2.40 -0.52
N VAL A 55 3.96 2.91 -1.43
CA VAL A 55 4.00 2.51 -2.84
C VAL A 55 4.25 3.72 -3.70
N LYS A 56 5.19 3.58 -4.63
CA LYS A 56 5.45 4.60 -5.63
C LYS A 56 5.12 4.03 -7.00
N ALA A 57 4.37 4.76 -7.78
CA ALA A 57 4.04 4.37 -9.14
C ALA A 57 4.40 5.49 -10.09
N SER A 58 4.36 5.21 -11.38
CA SER A 58 4.71 6.23 -12.38
C SER A 58 3.71 7.39 -12.33
N ASN A 59 4.10 8.51 -12.93
CA ASN A 59 3.27 9.73 -12.95
C ASN A 59 3.05 10.31 -11.57
N HIS A 60 4.03 10.13 -10.68
CA HIS A 60 3.98 10.70 -9.32
C HIS A 60 2.84 10.16 -8.49
N ILE A 61 2.29 9.02 -8.85
CA ILE A 61 1.27 8.38 -8.04
C ILE A 61 1.95 7.78 -6.82
N HIS A 62 1.35 8.02 -5.66
CA HIS A 62 1.93 7.62 -4.40
C HIS A 62 0.80 7.16 -3.47
N ALA A 63 1.01 6.06 -2.79
CA ALA A 63 0.04 5.56 -1.82
C ALA A 63 0.78 5.08 -0.59
N GLU A 64 0.21 5.33 0.58
CA GLU A 64 0.80 4.80 1.79
C GLU A 64 -0.29 4.59 2.84
N ALA A 65 -0.08 3.62 3.68
CA ALA A 65 -1.02 3.29 4.73
C ALA A 65 -0.30 2.60 5.87
N THR A 66 -0.87 2.72 7.06
CA THR A 66 -0.33 2.11 8.26
C THR A 66 -1.47 1.39 8.97
N ALA A 67 -1.15 0.25 9.56
CA ALA A 67 -2.11 -0.49 10.37
C ALA A 67 -1.40 -1.02 11.61
N THR A 68 -2.09 -1.01 12.73
CA THR A 68 -1.57 -1.48 14.01
C THR A 68 -2.56 -2.47 14.59
N THR A 69 -2.08 -3.68 14.88
CA THR A 69 -2.89 -4.71 15.52
C THR A 69 -2.00 -5.48 16.48
N SER A 70 -2.55 -6.50 17.10
CA SER A 70 -1.77 -7.36 17.98
C SER A 70 -1.09 -8.50 17.24
N ASP A 71 -1.24 -8.55 15.92
CA ASP A 71 -0.65 -9.61 15.09
C ASP A 71 -0.06 -8.98 13.83
N MET A 72 1.24 -9.20 13.60
CA MET A 72 1.93 -8.56 12.48
C MET A 72 1.34 -8.97 11.13
N TYR A 73 0.95 -10.23 10.96
CA TYR A 73 0.35 -10.67 9.70
C TYR A 73 -0.95 -9.92 9.43
N ALA A 74 -1.75 -9.72 10.46
CA ALA A 74 -3.00 -8.98 10.32
C ALA A 74 -2.72 -7.50 10.00
N SER A 75 -1.72 -6.91 10.65
CA SER A 75 -1.35 -5.52 10.38
C SER A 75 -0.89 -5.34 8.95
N LEU A 76 -0.07 -6.27 8.48
CA LEU A 76 0.44 -6.23 7.12
C LEU A 76 -0.70 -6.35 6.11
N ASP A 77 -1.59 -7.30 6.31
CA ASP A 77 -2.70 -7.51 5.39
C ASP A 77 -3.62 -6.29 5.36
N GLU A 78 -3.87 -5.70 6.52
CA GLU A 78 -4.73 -4.52 6.59
C GLU A 78 -4.10 -3.30 5.91
N ALA A 79 -2.80 -3.07 6.16
CA ALA A 79 -2.10 -1.96 5.51
C ALA A 79 -2.07 -2.14 3.99
N MET A 80 -1.85 -3.37 3.54
CA MET A 80 -1.82 -3.67 2.12
C MET A 80 -3.18 -3.42 1.48
N GLU A 81 -4.25 -3.79 2.17
CA GLU A 81 -5.59 -3.56 1.66
C GLU A 81 -5.89 -2.08 1.53
N LYS A 82 -5.45 -1.29 2.51
CA LYS A 82 -5.64 0.16 2.46
C LYS A 82 -4.92 0.78 1.27
N VAL A 83 -3.69 0.35 1.02
CA VAL A 83 -2.92 0.84 -0.11
C VAL A 83 -3.58 0.43 -1.43
N HIS A 84 -4.04 -0.80 -1.50
CA HIS A 84 -4.73 -1.29 -2.69
C HIS A 84 -5.95 -0.42 -2.99
N ARG A 85 -6.71 -0.07 -1.95
CA ARG A 85 -7.89 0.76 -2.10
C ARG A 85 -7.53 2.16 -2.60
N GLN A 86 -6.43 2.72 -2.07
CA GLN A 86 -5.96 4.03 -2.54
C GLN A 86 -5.58 4.01 -4.01
N LEU A 87 -4.88 2.96 -4.43
CA LEU A 87 -4.46 2.84 -5.81
C LEU A 87 -5.66 2.64 -6.74
N ARG A 88 -6.65 1.89 -6.31
CA ARG A 88 -7.86 1.73 -7.10
C ARG A 88 -8.57 3.06 -7.28
N LYS A 89 -8.67 3.84 -6.20
CA LYS A 89 -9.30 5.14 -6.28
C LYS A 89 -8.55 6.06 -7.24
N SER A 90 -7.23 6.04 -7.20
CA SER A 90 -6.44 6.86 -8.13
C SER A 90 -6.68 6.46 -9.57
N ARG A 91 -6.71 5.13 -9.83
CA ARG A 91 -6.94 4.65 -11.17
C ARG A 91 -8.32 5.02 -11.68
N ASP A 92 -9.32 4.81 -10.84
CA ASP A 92 -10.71 5.12 -11.21
C ASP A 92 -10.89 6.61 -11.44
N LYS A 93 -10.24 7.43 -10.62
CA LYS A 93 -10.33 8.86 -10.77
C LYS A 93 -9.75 9.33 -12.10
N VAL A 94 -8.62 8.75 -12.50
CA VAL A 94 -8.02 9.10 -13.77
C VAL A 94 -8.94 8.69 -14.93
N GLN A 95 -9.54 7.53 -14.85
CA GLN A 95 -10.46 7.08 -15.87
C GLN A 95 -11.70 7.97 -15.94
N ASP A 96 -12.24 8.31 -14.79
CA ASP A 96 -13.40 9.21 -14.74
C ASP A 96 -13.05 10.56 -15.34
N HIS A 97 -11.88 11.05 -15.06
CA HIS A 97 -11.46 12.33 -15.58
C HIS A 97 -11.40 12.29 -17.11
N LYS A 98 -10.93 11.19 -17.66
CA LYS A 98 -10.91 11.05 -19.11
C LYS A 98 -12.30 11.04 -19.70
N HIS A 99 -13.23 10.42 -19.01
CA HIS A 99 -14.59 10.31 -19.53
C HIS A 99 -15.37 11.60 -19.38
N THR A 100 -15.04 12.42 -18.41
CA THR A 100 -15.86 13.58 -18.09
C THR A 100 -15.12 14.87 -18.31
N ILE A 101 -14.36 14.92 -19.37
CA ILE A 101 -13.64 16.13 -19.69
C ILE A 101 -14.57 17.30 -19.62
N GLY A 102 -14.18 18.31 -18.95
CA GLY A 102 -15.00 19.48 -18.81
C GLY A 102 -15.91 19.44 -17.62
N LEU A 103 -16.26 18.26 -17.18
CA LEU A 103 -17.09 18.18 -16.02
C LEU A 103 -16.31 17.79 -14.83
N GLY A 104 -15.14 17.37 -15.09
CA GLY A 104 -14.41 16.81 -14.02
C GLY A 104 -14.18 17.68 -12.91
N GLU A 105 -14.30 18.87 -13.14
CA GLU A 105 -14.04 19.66 -12.09
C GLU A 105 -14.88 19.34 -11.03
N ALA A 106 -15.90 18.95 -11.40
CA ALA A 106 -16.72 18.73 -10.41
C ALA A 106 -16.21 17.68 -9.61
N GLU A 107 -16.07 17.31 -9.80
CA GLU A 107 -15.70 16.66 -9.06
C GLU A 107 -14.90 16.71 -8.39
N ALA A 108 -14.69 17.15 -8.85
CA ALA A 108 -13.76 17.14 -8.25
C ALA A 108 -13.90 17.29 -7.04
N GLY A 109 -14.43 17.84 -7.03
CA GLY A 109 -14.53 18.06 -5.88
C GLY A 109 -14.80 17.06 -5.10
N LEU A 110 -15.09 16.71 -5.30
CA LEU A 110 -15.21 15.97 -4.60
C LEU A 110 -14.50 15.41 -4.08
N ALA A 111 -14.29 15.65 -4.17
CA ALA A 111 -13.55 14.92 -3.83
C ALA A 111 -13.18 14.70 -2.93
#